data_4500e8ab1204bcb5b96f871d7949ec6c
#
_entry.id   4500e8ab1204bcb5b96f871d7949ec6c
#
_cell.length_a   1.000
_cell.length_b   1.000
_cell.length_c   1.000
_cell.angle_alpha   90.00
_cell.angle_beta   90.00
_cell.angle_gamma   90.00
#
_symmetry.space_group_name_H-M   'P 1'
#
loop_
_entity.id
_entity.type
_entity.pdbx_description
1 polymer ?
#
loop_
_entity_poly.entity_id
_entity_poly.type
_entity_poly.pdbx_seq_one_letter_code
_entity_poly.pdbx_strand_id
1 'polypeptide(L)'
;MPDVYATAHGPLARLAGPLASRARARRHARFFALASLEAGARVLDIGCGALGLRAFEPELDITGVDLLENPSYPGPFVRADLAEGLPFADREFDLAYCSSVIEHVPPPRRAAFAAELRRVARGWFVQTPALSFPIEPHSLLPGAHWLPERVRRPYWRLGATGSWEAISLLSRTELESLFGPARAERIGPLVKSWVCVHAPTG
;
A
#
# COMPACT_ATOMS: atom_id res chain seq x y z
N MET A 1 -7.93 -8.89 -16.28
CA MET A 1 -7.42 -8.25 -15.05
C MET A 1 -6.28 -7.34 -15.43
N PRO A 2 -6.31 -6.06 -15.06
CA PRO A 2 -5.24 -5.13 -15.36
C PRO A 2 -3.95 -5.56 -14.65
N ASP A 3 -2.82 -5.52 -15.37
CA ASP A 3 -1.52 -5.92 -14.85
C ASP A 3 -0.82 -4.71 -14.22
N VAL A 4 -0.85 -4.63 -12.89
CA VAL A 4 -0.17 -3.57 -12.11
C VAL A 4 1.36 -3.68 -12.23
N TYR A 5 1.89 -4.81 -12.67
CA TYR A 5 3.30 -5.01 -12.98
C TYR A 5 3.63 -4.83 -14.48
N ALA A 6 2.85 -4.06 -15.21
CA ALA A 6 3.15 -3.76 -16.62
C ALA A 6 4.56 -3.16 -16.82
N THR A 7 5.18 -2.64 -15.76
CA THR A 7 6.57 -2.15 -15.74
C THR A 7 7.60 -3.19 -15.30
N ALA A 8 7.18 -4.36 -14.80
CA ALA A 8 8.09 -5.41 -14.37
C ALA A 8 8.48 -6.29 -15.57
N HIS A 9 9.71 -6.20 -16.00
CA HIS A 9 10.24 -6.96 -17.14
C HIS A 9 11.16 -8.08 -16.66
N GLY A 10 11.03 -9.28 -17.28
CA GLY A 10 11.93 -10.39 -17.07
C GLY A 10 11.25 -11.71 -16.62
N PRO A 11 12.01 -12.82 -16.60
CA PRO A 11 11.45 -14.14 -16.26
C PRO A 11 10.91 -14.24 -14.82
N LEU A 12 11.50 -13.53 -13.86
CA LEU A 12 11.04 -13.48 -12.46
C LEU A 12 9.67 -12.82 -12.34
N ALA A 13 9.40 -11.75 -13.10
CA ALA A 13 8.11 -11.09 -13.11
C ALA A 13 7.00 -11.99 -13.67
N ARG A 14 7.28 -12.77 -14.71
CA ARG A 14 6.34 -13.72 -15.30
C ARG A 14 5.95 -14.85 -14.33
N LEU A 15 6.90 -15.35 -13.55
CA LEU A 15 6.65 -16.38 -12.54
C LEU A 15 5.91 -15.83 -11.31
N ALA A 16 6.18 -14.58 -10.93
CA ALA A 16 5.54 -13.93 -9.78
C ALA A 16 4.11 -13.44 -10.07
N GLY A 17 3.75 -13.19 -11.33
CA GLY A 17 2.45 -12.62 -11.74
C GLY A 17 1.23 -13.34 -11.16
N PRO A 18 1.09 -14.67 -11.32
CA PRO A 18 -0.05 -15.40 -10.77
C PRO A 18 -0.12 -15.38 -9.24
N LEU A 19 1.04 -15.44 -8.56
CA LEU A 19 1.11 -15.35 -7.10
C LEU A 19 0.72 -13.95 -6.61
N ALA A 20 1.18 -12.92 -7.30
CA ALA A 20 0.84 -11.54 -6.99
C ALA A 20 -0.65 -11.25 -7.20
N SER A 21 -1.26 -11.81 -8.26
CA SER A 21 -2.71 -11.70 -8.51
C SER A 21 -3.54 -12.35 -7.40
N ARG A 22 -3.15 -13.56 -6.99
CA ARG A 22 -3.80 -14.26 -5.87
C ARG A 22 -3.63 -13.50 -4.54
N ALA A 23 -2.46 -12.93 -4.31
CA ALA A 23 -2.20 -12.14 -3.11
C ALA A 23 -3.07 -10.86 -3.09
N ARG A 24 -3.25 -10.20 -4.23
CA ARG A 24 -4.17 -9.05 -4.37
C ARG A 24 -5.62 -9.46 -4.10
N ALA A 25 -6.12 -10.50 -4.76
CA ALA A 25 -7.48 -10.98 -4.54
C ALA A 25 -7.76 -11.31 -3.07
N ARG A 26 -6.80 -11.96 -2.38
CA ARG A 26 -6.90 -12.22 -0.94
C ARG A 26 -6.89 -10.94 -0.09
N ARG A 27 -6.11 -9.93 -0.49
CA ARG A 27 -6.06 -8.63 0.19
C ARG A 27 -7.38 -7.90 0.05
N HIS A 28 -7.97 -7.90 -1.14
CA HIS A 28 -9.30 -7.34 -1.39
C HIS A 28 -10.38 -8.03 -0.55
N ALA A 29 -10.44 -9.37 -0.60
CA ALA A 29 -11.38 -10.12 0.22
C ALA A 29 -11.22 -9.81 1.73
N ARG A 30 -9.97 -9.67 2.19
CA ARG A 30 -9.68 -9.31 3.58
C ARG A 30 -10.05 -7.85 3.89
N PHE A 31 -9.82 -6.93 2.96
CA PHE A 31 -10.25 -5.55 3.09
C PHE A 31 -11.75 -5.49 3.38
N PHE A 32 -12.59 -6.10 2.54
CA PHE A 32 -14.04 -6.13 2.76
C PHE A 32 -14.44 -6.79 4.07
N ALA A 33 -13.83 -7.93 4.40
CA ALA A 33 -14.14 -8.64 5.64
C ALA A 33 -13.79 -7.85 6.92
N LEU A 34 -12.83 -6.92 6.84
CA LEU A 34 -12.34 -6.16 7.99
C LEU A 34 -12.82 -4.71 8.03
N ALA A 35 -13.12 -4.12 6.88
CA ALA A 35 -13.50 -2.71 6.79
C ALA A 35 -14.96 -2.44 7.17
N SER A 36 -15.83 -3.46 7.10
CA SER A 36 -17.28 -3.36 7.44
C SER A 36 -17.96 -2.16 6.78
N LEU A 37 -17.68 -1.94 5.48
CA LEU A 37 -18.22 -0.81 4.73
C LEU A 37 -19.67 -1.06 4.33
N GLU A 38 -20.49 -0.03 4.46
CA GLU A 38 -21.85 0.00 3.92
C GLU A 38 -21.85 0.35 2.44
N ALA A 39 -22.94 0.04 1.75
CA ALA A 39 -23.12 0.42 0.35
C ALA A 39 -23.06 1.95 0.21
N GLY A 40 -22.30 2.45 -0.76
CA GLY A 40 -22.11 3.89 -0.98
C GLY A 40 -21.10 4.56 -0.03
N ALA A 41 -20.38 3.80 0.79
CA ALA A 41 -19.31 4.35 1.62
C ALA A 41 -18.27 5.09 0.76
N ARG A 42 -17.84 6.25 1.23
CA ARG A 42 -16.81 7.07 0.60
C ARG A 42 -15.42 6.59 1.02
N VAL A 43 -14.63 6.17 0.05
CA VAL A 43 -13.29 5.61 0.29
C VAL A 43 -12.22 6.47 -0.35
N LEU A 44 -11.19 6.82 0.41
CA LEU A 44 -9.98 7.46 -0.11
C LEU A 44 -8.92 6.38 -0.40
N ASP A 45 -8.53 6.23 -1.67
CA ASP A 45 -7.52 5.28 -2.13
C ASP A 45 -6.16 5.98 -2.22
N ILE A 46 -5.32 5.75 -1.21
CA ILE A 46 -4.03 6.42 -1.03
C ILE A 46 -2.93 5.64 -1.74
N GLY A 47 -2.14 6.34 -2.59
CA GLY A 47 -1.14 5.72 -3.44
C GLY A 47 -1.79 4.81 -4.49
N CYS A 48 -2.86 5.32 -5.09
CA CYS A 48 -3.74 4.53 -5.96
C CYS A 48 -3.06 4.05 -7.24
N GLY A 49 -1.94 4.66 -7.67
CA GLY A 49 -1.30 4.30 -8.92
C GLY A 49 -2.25 4.37 -10.12
N ALA A 50 -1.97 3.60 -11.17
CA ALA A 50 -2.73 3.68 -12.41
C ALA A 50 -4.16 3.13 -12.35
N LEU A 51 -4.44 2.22 -11.45
CA LEU A 51 -5.69 1.48 -11.41
C LEU A 51 -6.39 1.57 -10.06
N GLY A 52 -5.61 1.57 -8.99
CA GLY A 52 -6.08 1.67 -7.63
C GLY A 52 -7.10 0.62 -7.20
N LEU A 53 -7.73 0.89 -6.08
CA LEU A 53 -8.85 0.09 -5.56
C LEU A 53 -10.07 0.18 -6.51
N ARG A 54 -10.30 1.31 -7.15
CA ARG A 54 -11.44 1.57 -8.04
C ARG A 54 -11.58 0.55 -9.18
N ALA A 55 -10.47 0.08 -9.73
CA ALA A 55 -10.50 -0.92 -10.81
C ALA A 55 -11.04 -2.29 -10.37
N PHE A 56 -11.06 -2.55 -9.07
CA PHE A 56 -11.51 -3.81 -8.49
C PHE A 56 -12.86 -3.68 -7.79
N GLU A 57 -13.22 -2.47 -7.38
CA GLU A 57 -14.41 -2.17 -6.56
C GLU A 57 -15.20 -1.00 -7.17
N PRO A 58 -15.81 -1.21 -8.32
CA PRO A 58 -16.54 -0.15 -9.04
C PRO A 58 -17.80 0.34 -8.30
N GLU A 59 -18.34 -0.46 -7.39
CA GLU A 59 -19.56 -0.17 -6.62
C GLU A 59 -19.32 0.80 -5.44
N LEU A 60 -18.06 1.02 -5.03
CA LEU A 60 -17.74 1.98 -3.98
C LEU A 60 -17.55 3.39 -4.56
N ASP A 61 -17.85 4.41 -3.74
CA ASP A 61 -17.52 5.81 -4.05
C ASP A 61 -16.04 6.07 -3.68
N ILE A 62 -15.15 5.89 -4.66
CA ILE A 62 -13.69 5.93 -4.44
C ILE A 62 -13.09 7.16 -5.09
N THR A 63 -12.35 7.95 -4.29
CA THR A 63 -11.45 8.99 -4.75
C THR A 63 -10.00 8.54 -4.60
N GLY A 64 -9.22 8.58 -5.68
CA GLY A 64 -7.79 8.27 -5.66
C GLY A 64 -6.94 9.47 -5.29
N VAL A 65 -5.85 9.24 -4.56
CA VAL A 65 -4.81 10.24 -4.32
C VAL A 65 -3.44 9.64 -4.52
N ASP A 66 -2.55 10.36 -5.21
CA ASP A 66 -1.17 9.96 -5.43
C ASP A 66 -0.25 11.18 -5.55
N LEU A 67 1.06 10.98 -5.34
CA LEU A 67 2.11 11.99 -5.57
C LEU A 67 2.27 12.34 -7.06
N LEU A 68 2.10 11.35 -7.91
CA LEU A 68 2.25 11.47 -9.36
C LEU A 68 0.90 11.61 -10.03
N GLU A 69 0.82 12.45 -11.05
CA GLU A 69 -0.36 12.51 -11.90
C GLU A 69 -0.65 11.16 -12.55
N ASN A 70 -1.91 10.81 -12.56
CA ASN A 70 -2.37 9.57 -13.13
C ASN A 70 -3.62 9.75 -14.00
N PRO A 71 -3.43 10.15 -15.27
CA PRO A 71 -4.55 10.39 -16.19
C PRO A 71 -5.35 9.12 -16.53
N SER A 72 -4.83 7.94 -16.17
CA SER A 72 -5.49 6.65 -16.43
C SER A 72 -6.30 6.14 -15.23
N TYR A 73 -6.33 6.87 -14.11
CA TYR A 73 -7.14 6.47 -12.96
C TYR A 73 -8.63 6.51 -13.31
N PRO A 74 -9.40 5.45 -13.03
CA PRO A 74 -10.77 5.32 -13.55
C PRO A 74 -11.84 6.04 -12.72
N GLY A 75 -11.49 7.08 -11.96
CA GLY A 75 -12.41 7.82 -11.09
C GLY A 75 -11.92 9.20 -10.71
N PRO A 76 -12.55 9.85 -9.71
CA PRO A 76 -12.05 11.07 -9.12
C PRO A 76 -10.62 10.90 -8.61
N PHE A 77 -9.74 11.85 -8.93
CA PHE A 77 -8.33 11.79 -8.60
C PHE A 77 -7.80 13.15 -8.13
N VAL A 78 -6.99 13.13 -7.09
CA VAL A 78 -6.29 14.31 -6.57
C VAL A 78 -4.80 14.01 -6.49
N ARG A 79 -3.99 14.88 -7.10
CA ARG A 79 -2.54 14.83 -6.93
C ARG A 79 -2.17 15.58 -5.65
N ALA A 80 -1.66 14.89 -4.65
CA ALA A 80 -1.23 15.48 -3.39
C ALA A 80 -0.22 14.60 -2.65
N ASP A 81 0.52 15.22 -1.72
CA ASP A 81 1.37 14.53 -0.75
C ASP A 81 0.70 14.52 0.62
N LEU A 82 0.35 13.36 1.13
CA LEU A 82 -0.29 13.23 2.43
C LEU A 82 0.52 13.84 3.57
N ALA A 83 1.84 13.78 3.49
CA ALA A 83 2.68 14.33 4.53
C ALA A 83 2.77 15.88 4.52
N GLU A 84 2.17 16.53 3.52
CA GLU A 84 2.04 17.98 3.40
C GLU A 84 0.60 18.47 3.61
N GLY A 85 -0.36 17.54 3.65
CA GLY A 85 -1.79 17.80 3.82
C GLY A 85 -2.59 17.57 2.54
N LEU A 86 -3.85 17.17 2.73
CA LEU A 86 -4.80 16.90 1.66
C LEU A 86 -5.88 17.96 1.59
N PRO A 87 -6.39 18.30 0.40
CA PRO A 87 -7.45 19.29 0.22
C PRO A 87 -8.84 18.71 0.54
N PHE A 88 -8.95 17.97 1.64
CA PHE A 88 -10.19 17.37 2.11
C PHE A 88 -10.52 17.84 3.53
N ALA A 89 -11.80 17.84 3.86
CA ALA A 89 -12.27 18.14 5.21
C ALA A 89 -11.93 16.99 6.19
N ASP A 90 -11.98 17.32 7.50
CA ASP A 90 -11.83 16.31 8.54
C ASP A 90 -12.95 15.28 8.43
N ARG A 91 -12.58 13.98 8.50
CA ARG A 91 -13.51 12.85 8.43
C ARG A 91 -14.41 12.87 7.19
N GLU A 92 -13.93 13.41 6.10
CA GLU A 92 -14.68 13.48 4.83
C GLU A 92 -14.96 12.10 4.25
N PHE A 93 -14.04 11.16 4.44
CA PHE A 93 -14.17 9.78 4.00
C PHE A 93 -14.57 8.84 5.15
N ASP A 94 -15.34 7.81 4.82
CA ASP A 94 -15.65 6.76 5.79
C ASP A 94 -14.43 5.89 6.03
N LEU A 95 -13.62 5.63 4.98
CA LEU A 95 -12.41 4.84 5.11
C LEU A 95 -11.29 5.34 4.19
N ALA A 96 -10.05 5.33 4.71
CA ALA A 96 -8.84 5.44 3.90
C ALA A 96 -8.24 4.05 3.65
N TYR A 97 -8.06 3.70 2.39
CA TYR A 97 -7.34 2.50 1.95
C TYR A 97 -5.91 2.87 1.56
N CYS A 98 -4.94 2.24 2.19
CA CYS A 98 -3.51 2.49 1.96
C CYS A 98 -2.77 1.16 1.91
N SER A 99 -2.29 0.76 0.74
CA SER A 99 -1.68 -0.55 0.55
C SER A 99 -0.35 -0.44 -0.20
N SER A 100 0.73 -0.81 0.48
CA SER A 100 2.10 -0.73 -0.04
C SER A 100 2.51 0.69 -0.45
N VAL A 101 2.28 1.65 0.46
CA VAL A 101 2.60 3.07 0.25
C VAL A 101 3.54 3.60 1.34
N ILE A 102 3.27 3.30 2.61
CA ILE A 102 4.00 3.91 3.73
C ILE A 102 5.49 3.56 3.75
N GLU A 103 5.88 2.44 3.17
CA GLU A 103 7.28 2.04 2.99
C GLU A 103 8.06 2.96 2.05
N HIS A 104 7.36 3.71 1.18
CA HIS A 104 7.94 4.74 0.30
C HIS A 104 8.02 6.10 0.98
N VAL A 105 7.29 6.30 2.07
CA VAL A 105 7.35 7.54 2.86
C VAL A 105 8.63 7.59 3.69
N PRO A 106 9.45 8.64 3.58
CA PRO A 106 10.66 8.78 4.41
C PRO A 106 10.33 8.71 5.90
N PRO A 107 11.11 7.99 6.73
CA PRO A 107 10.80 7.80 8.14
C PRO A 107 10.44 9.08 8.93
N PRO A 108 11.12 10.22 8.75
CA PRO A 108 10.75 11.46 9.46
C PRO A 108 9.36 12.01 9.11
N ARG A 109 8.80 11.64 7.95
CA ARG A 109 7.51 12.15 7.45
C ARG A 109 6.33 11.21 7.76
N ARG A 110 6.58 9.99 8.25
CA ARG A 110 5.55 8.97 8.50
C ARG A 110 4.52 9.38 9.54
N ALA A 111 4.95 10.12 10.57
CA ALA A 111 4.03 10.61 11.60
C ALA A 111 3.03 11.63 11.01
N ALA A 112 3.50 12.57 10.16
CA ALA A 112 2.64 13.52 9.47
C ALA A 112 1.69 12.81 8.50
N PHE A 113 2.21 11.87 7.71
CA PHE A 113 1.41 11.01 6.81
C PHE A 113 0.28 10.30 7.57
N ALA A 114 0.59 9.64 8.69
CA ALA A 114 -0.40 8.91 9.49
C ALA A 114 -1.42 9.86 10.16
N ALA A 115 -0.99 11.03 10.61
CA ALA A 115 -1.88 12.04 11.18
C ALA A 115 -2.89 12.55 10.15
N GLU A 116 -2.42 12.83 8.93
CA GLU A 116 -3.27 13.32 7.85
C GLU A 116 -4.27 12.25 7.38
N LEU A 117 -3.83 11.00 7.22
CA LEU A 117 -4.71 9.88 6.90
C LEU A 117 -5.86 9.79 7.92
N ARG A 118 -5.54 9.88 9.21
CA ARG A 118 -6.52 9.82 10.31
C ARG A 118 -7.40 11.07 10.41
N ARG A 119 -6.92 12.22 9.90
CA ARG A 119 -7.71 13.45 9.84
C ARG A 119 -8.82 13.35 8.82
N VAL A 120 -8.51 12.87 7.61
CA VAL A 120 -9.45 12.88 6.48
C VAL A 120 -10.43 11.71 6.48
N ALA A 121 -10.16 10.64 7.23
CA ALA A 121 -11.02 9.45 7.25
C ALA A 121 -11.42 9.03 8.67
N ARG A 122 -12.63 8.47 8.80
CA ARG A 122 -13.18 7.94 10.06
C ARG A 122 -12.58 6.58 10.43
N GLY A 123 -12.19 5.80 9.41
CA GLY A 123 -11.53 4.52 9.56
C GLY A 123 -10.39 4.36 8.58
N TRP A 124 -9.59 3.33 8.74
CA TRP A 124 -8.48 3.04 7.82
C TRP A 124 -8.18 1.55 7.70
N PHE A 125 -7.69 1.22 6.51
CA PHE A 125 -7.04 -0.05 6.22
C PHE A 125 -5.64 0.27 5.69
N VAL A 126 -4.60 -0.03 6.48
CA VAL A 126 -3.19 0.20 6.11
C VAL A 126 -2.47 -1.13 6.04
N GLN A 127 -1.89 -1.45 4.88
CA GLN A 127 -1.10 -2.66 4.68
C GLN A 127 0.30 -2.28 4.18
N THR A 128 1.32 -2.92 4.74
CA THR A 128 2.70 -2.76 4.30
C THR A 128 3.44 -4.10 4.38
N PRO A 129 4.44 -4.35 3.51
CA PRO A 129 5.27 -5.55 3.60
C PRO A 129 6.01 -5.63 4.93
N ALA A 130 6.17 -6.85 5.45
CA ALA A 130 6.87 -7.07 6.71
C ALA A 130 8.39 -7.00 6.51
N LEU A 131 9.07 -6.21 7.33
CA LEU A 131 10.55 -6.13 7.36
C LEU A 131 11.22 -7.49 7.58
N SER A 132 10.54 -8.42 8.26
CA SER A 132 11.02 -9.78 8.54
C SER A 132 10.83 -10.77 7.39
N PHE A 133 10.13 -10.39 6.31
CA PHE A 133 9.91 -11.30 5.19
C PHE A 133 11.19 -11.44 4.36
N PRO A 134 11.64 -12.67 4.02
CA PRO A 134 12.97 -12.87 3.42
C PRO A 134 13.10 -12.37 1.97
N ILE A 135 12.00 -12.11 1.27
CA ILE A 135 12.01 -11.60 -0.10
C ILE A 135 11.61 -10.14 -0.10
N GLU A 136 12.44 -9.27 -0.68
CA GLU A 136 12.08 -7.87 -0.88
C GLU A 136 10.94 -7.77 -1.90
N PRO A 137 9.78 -7.18 -1.55
CA PRO A 137 8.56 -7.33 -2.36
C PRO A 137 8.58 -6.60 -3.71
N HIS A 138 9.39 -5.55 -3.87
CA HIS A 138 9.45 -4.75 -5.09
C HIS A 138 10.46 -5.32 -6.08
N SER A 139 11.66 -5.60 -5.63
CA SER A 139 12.71 -6.19 -6.47
C SER A 139 12.61 -7.70 -6.62
N LEU A 140 11.85 -8.38 -5.73
CA LEU A 140 11.78 -9.85 -5.57
C LEU A 140 13.12 -10.50 -5.23
N LEU A 141 14.07 -9.73 -4.68
CA LEU A 141 15.38 -10.22 -4.32
C LEU A 141 15.43 -10.68 -2.85
N PRO A 142 16.05 -11.84 -2.58
CA PRO A 142 16.24 -12.32 -1.21
C PRO A 142 17.09 -11.34 -0.37
N GLY A 143 16.56 -10.93 0.79
CA GLY A 143 17.27 -10.12 1.77
C GLY A 143 17.71 -8.72 1.33
N ALA A 144 17.28 -8.24 0.15
CA ALA A 144 17.75 -6.97 -0.38
C ALA A 144 17.53 -5.78 0.58
N HIS A 145 16.39 -5.73 1.25
CA HIS A 145 16.02 -4.65 2.19
C HIS A 145 16.82 -4.66 3.50
N TRP A 146 17.53 -5.75 3.81
CA TRP A 146 18.44 -5.81 4.97
C TRP A 146 19.85 -5.31 4.68
N LEU A 147 20.18 -5.12 3.39
CA LEU A 147 21.51 -4.68 2.99
C LEU A 147 21.65 -3.16 3.10
N PRO A 148 22.83 -2.67 3.47
CA PRO A 148 23.15 -1.25 3.36
C PRO A 148 22.94 -0.74 1.93
N GLU A 149 22.51 0.51 1.76
CA GLU A 149 22.12 1.07 0.47
C GLU A 149 23.21 0.93 -0.60
N ARG A 150 24.47 1.13 -0.22
CA ARG A 150 25.64 0.97 -1.12
C ARG A 150 25.77 -0.42 -1.77
N VAL A 151 25.30 -1.46 -1.06
CA VAL A 151 25.28 -2.85 -1.56
C VAL A 151 23.94 -3.15 -2.21
N ARG A 152 22.86 -2.63 -1.65
CA ARG A 152 21.50 -2.84 -2.13
C ARG A 152 21.29 -2.26 -3.53
N ARG A 153 21.80 -1.06 -3.82
CA ARG A 153 21.66 -0.42 -5.14
C ARG A 153 22.16 -1.27 -6.32
N PRO A 154 23.42 -1.76 -6.34
CA PRO A 154 23.86 -2.64 -7.42
C PRO A 154 23.13 -3.97 -7.42
N TYR A 155 22.82 -4.56 -6.25
CA TYR A 155 22.05 -5.80 -6.14
C TYR A 155 20.62 -5.64 -6.72
N TRP A 156 19.99 -4.50 -6.54
CA TRP A 156 18.64 -4.20 -7.03
C TRP A 156 18.49 -4.35 -8.55
N ARG A 157 19.55 -4.10 -9.31
CA ARG A 157 19.56 -4.27 -10.78
C ARG A 157 19.31 -5.69 -11.25
N LEU A 158 19.48 -6.67 -10.38
CA LEU A 158 19.18 -8.08 -10.66
C LEU A 158 17.70 -8.43 -10.39
N GLY A 159 16.95 -7.49 -9.82
CA GLY A 159 15.57 -7.68 -9.44
C GLY A 159 14.56 -7.44 -10.55
N ALA A 160 13.29 -7.68 -10.23
CA ALA A 160 12.17 -7.64 -11.19
C ALA A 160 11.88 -6.22 -11.73
N THR A 161 12.12 -5.15 -10.96
CA THR A 161 11.84 -3.77 -11.38
C THR A 161 12.98 -3.12 -12.16
N GLY A 162 14.22 -3.58 -11.97
CA GLY A 162 15.41 -3.03 -12.63
C GLY A 162 15.78 -1.58 -12.25
N SER A 163 14.82 -0.75 -11.90
CA SER A 163 15.01 0.63 -11.43
C SER A 163 15.09 0.68 -9.91
N TRP A 164 15.96 1.55 -9.40
CA TRP A 164 16.11 1.75 -7.97
C TRP A 164 14.93 2.49 -7.36
N GLU A 165 14.41 1.97 -6.27
CA GLU A 165 13.43 2.63 -5.43
C GLU A 165 13.96 2.78 -4.00
N ALA A 166 13.79 3.96 -3.42
CA ALA A 166 14.14 4.24 -2.04
C ALA A 166 13.04 3.73 -1.12
N ILE A 167 13.15 2.45 -0.72
CA ILE A 167 12.18 1.79 0.14
C ILE A 167 12.76 1.61 1.53
N SER A 168 11.96 1.90 2.54
CA SER A 168 12.28 1.67 3.95
C SER A 168 11.11 0.93 4.61
N LEU A 169 11.21 -0.41 4.68
CA LEU A 169 10.18 -1.24 5.32
C LEU A 169 10.08 -0.92 6.82
N LEU A 170 8.85 -0.95 7.34
CA LEU A 170 8.57 -0.66 8.73
C LEU A 170 8.70 -1.91 9.60
N SER A 171 9.15 -1.71 10.85
CA SER A 171 8.94 -2.71 11.88
C SER A 171 7.46 -2.77 12.28
N ARG A 172 7.05 -3.89 12.88
CA ARG A 172 5.69 -4.02 13.44
C ARG A 172 5.40 -2.92 14.46
N THR A 173 6.34 -2.69 15.38
CA THR A 173 6.19 -1.68 16.46
C THR A 173 6.02 -0.27 15.91
N GLU A 174 6.80 0.09 14.88
CA GLU A 174 6.67 1.39 14.22
C GLU A 174 5.29 1.53 13.57
N LEU A 175 4.82 0.53 12.84
CA LEU A 175 3.51 0.55 12.21
C LEU A 175 2.38 0.66 13.23
N GLU A 176 2.47 -0.12 14.34
CA GLU A 176 1.49 -0.09 15.42
C GLU A 176 1.45 1.27 16.15
N SER A 177 2.57 1.95 16.26
CA SER A 177 2.62 3.31 16.84
C SER A 177 1.90 4.35 15.98
N LEU A 178 1.82 4.13 14.67
CA LEU A 178 1.18 5.02 13.71
C LEU A 178 -0.33 4.73 13.54
N PHE A 179 -0.72 3.46 13.51
CA PHE A 179 -2.06 3.06 13.06
C PHE A 179 -2.80 2.11 14.00
N GLY A 180 -2.22 1.78 15.15
CA GLY A 180 -2.80 0.83 16.11
C GLY A 180 -2.45 -0.63 15.80
N PRO A 181 -3.10 -1.60 16.47
CA PRO A 181 -2.71 -3.01 16.45
C PRO A 181 -2.60 -3.60 15.04
N ALA A 182 -1.46 -4.26 14.76
CA ALA A 182 -1.19 -4.89 13.48
C ALA A 182 -1.50 -6.39 13.49
N ARG A 183 -2.19 -6.85 12.45
CA ARG A 183 -2.47 -8.27 12.16
C ARG A 183 -1.48 -8.78 11.12
N ALA A 184 -0.97 -10.00 11.33
CA ALA A 184 -0.04 -10.63 10.40
C ALA A 184 -0.76 -11.27 9.21
N GLU A 185 -0.31 -10.97 7.99
CA GLU A 185 -0.57 -11.79 6.82
C GLU A 185 0.59 -12.76 6.62
N ARG A 186 0.26 -14.05 6.51
CA ARG A 186 1.28 -15.10 6.49
C ARG A 186 1.30 -15.90 5.18
N ILE A 187 2.50 -16.38 4.84
CA ILE A 187 2.73 -17.45 3.87
C ILE A 187 3.45 -18.57 4.63
N GLY A 188 2.74 -19.64 4.94
CA GLY A 188 3.24 -20.65 5.86
C GLY A 188 3.60 -20.03 7.23
N PRO A 189 4.78 -20.29 7.79
CA PRO A 189 5.20 -19.70 9.06
C PRO A 189 5.64 -18.24 8.95
N LEU A 190 5.91 -17.75 7.74
CA LEU A 190 6.49 -16.41 7.52
C LEU A 190 5.43 -15.32 7.50
N VAL A 191 5.70 -14.20 8.18
CA VAL A 191 4.89 -13.00 8.07
C VAL A 191 5.29 -12.25 6.81
N LYS A 192 4.36 -12.16 5.84
CA LYS A 192 4.58 -11.48 4.57
C LYS A 192 4.29 -9.98 4.67
N SER A 193 3.22 -9.61 5.36
CA SER A 193 2.77 -8.23 5.49
C SER A 193 2.13 -8.02 6.86
N TRP A 194 2.05 -6.75 7.25
CA TRP A 194 1.28 -6.28 8.39
C TRP A 194 0.07 -5.49 7.91
N VAL A 195 -1.05 -5.64 8.59
CA VAL A 195 -2.30 -4.92 8.31
C VAL A 195 -2.81 -4.30 9.59
N CYS A 196 -2.98 -2.98 9.59
CA CYS A 196 -3.70 -2.24 10.62
C CYS A 196 -5.07 -1.86 10.08
N VAL A 197 -6.12 -2.12 10.87
CA VAL A 197 -7.49 -1.78 10.50
C VAL A 197 -8.17 -1.08 11.68
N HIS A 198 -8.78 0.03 11.37
CA HIS A 198 -9.72 0.73 12.25
C HIS A 198 -11.03 0.87 11.47
N ALA A 199 -12.07 0.19 11.91
CA ALA A 199 -13.38 0.29 11.27
C ALA A 199 -13.97 1.68 11.52
N PRO A 200 -14.70 2.27 10.55
CA PRO A 200 -15.37 3.54 10.77
C PRO A 200 -16.36 3.40 11.94
N THR A 201 -16.21 4.26 12.95
CA THR A 201 -17.19 4.40 14.01
C THR A 201 -18.28 5.34 13.52
N GLY A 202 -19.51 4.90 13.55
CA GLY A 202 -20.69 5.68 13.19
C GLY A 202 -20.81 7.01 13.97
#